data_713ee98498653b4960e8e932e09ce876
#
_entry.id   713ee98498653b4960e8e932e09ce876
#
_cell.length_a   1.000
_cell.length_b   1.000
_cell.length_c   1.000
_cell.angle_alpha   90.00
_cell.angle_beta   90.00
_cell.angle_gamma   90.00
#
_symmetry.space_group_name_H-M   'P 1'
#
loop_
_entity.id
_entity.type
_entity.pdbx_description
1 polymer ?
#
loop_
_entity_poly.entity_id
_entity_poly.type
_entity_poly.pdbx_seq_one_letter_code
_entity_poly.pdbx_strand_id
1 'polypeptide(L)'
;RCDELRRQGKAGLIQEKTGLVIDAYFSATKLQWLLDNVPGARARARRGELAFGTIDSWLIWNLTGGKVHATDVSNASRTLLFNVHTLQWDDELLRLFNIPRGVLPQVVQSSGVLGTTDAALFGTAIPIAGVAGDQQAATFGQACFAPGMAKNTYGTGCFMLMNTGTAAVPSRNKLLTTVGWQGPPGLARTAYCLEGGVFMAGATIQWLRDGLQMIQSAPEVEALAGLVPDTGDVYLVPAFAGLGAPDWDGYARGTLLGMTRGTTRAHIARAALEAI
;
A
#
# COMPACT_ATOMS: atom_id res chain seq x y z
N ARG A 1 -18.73 2.83 -0.52
CA ARG A 1 -18.49 2.89 -1.97
C ARG A 1 -17.86 1.61 -2.52
N CYS A 2 -16.88 1.03 -1.83
CA CYS A 2 -16.27 -0.25 -2.27
C CYS A 2 -17.32 -1.35 -2.43
N ASP A 3 -18.23 -1.52 -1.48
CA ASP A 3 -19.28 -2.54 -1.55
C ASP A 3 -20.28 -2.28 -2.69
N GLU A 4 -20.54 -1.02 -2.96
CA GLU A 4 -21.38 -0.65 -4.10
C GLU A 4 -20.73 -1.05 -5.43
N LEU A 5 -19.44 -0.77 -5.61
CA LEU A 5 -18.69 -1.19 -6.80
C LEU A 5 -18.65 -2.72 -6.95
N ARG A 6 -18.49 -3.46 -5.85
CA ARG A 6 -18.54 -4.93 -5.84
C ARG A 6 -19.94 -5.43 -6.29
N ARG A 7 -21.00 -4.85 -5.73
CA ARG A 7 -22.40 -5.19 -6.13
C ARG A 7 -22.71 -4.84 -7.58
N GLN A 8 -22.07 -3.81 -8.13
CA GLN A 8 -22.18 -3.43 -9.55
C GLN A 8 -21.32 -4.32 -10.47
N GLY A 9 -20.63 -5.34 -9.95
CA GLY A 9 -19.81 -6.25 -10.75
C GLY A 9 -18.54 -5.63 -11.33
N LYS A 10 -18.02 -4.54 -10.73
CA LYS A 10 -16.84 -3.81 -11.24
C LYS A 10 -15.51 -4.42 -10.85
N ALA A 11 -15.49 -5.49 -10.05
CA ALA A 11 -14.25 -6.08 -9.54
C ALA A 11 -13.33 -6.59 -10.65
N GLY A 12 -13.87 -7.31 -11.65
CA GLY A 12 -13.07 -7.84 -12.77
C GLY A 12 -12.42 -6.72 -13.59
N LEU A 13 -13.21 -5.69 -13.97
CA LEU A 13 -12.68 -4.54 -14.72
C LEU A 13 -11.54 -3.83 -14.00
N ILE A 14 -11.73 -3.58 -12.70
CA ILE A 14 -10.73 -2.87 -11.88
C ILE A 14 -9.47 -3.74 -11.74
N GLN A 15 -9.62 -5.02 -11.41
CA GLN A 15 -8.49 -5.93 -11.24
C GLN A 15 -7.70 -6.11 -12.55
N GLU A 16 -8.38 -6.29 -13.68
CA GLU A 16 -7.75 -6.41 -14.99
C GLU A 16 -6.88 -5.22 -15.31
N LYS A 17 -7.40 -4.00 -15.13
CA LYS A 17 -6.69 -2.76 -15.51
C LYS A 17 -5.63 -2.35 -14.51
N THR A 18 -5.87 -2.54 -13.22
CA THR A 18 -5.04 -1.97 -12.16
C THR A 18 -4.18 -3.00 -11.43
N GLY A 19 -4.48 -4.29 -11.56
CA GLY A 19 -3.90 -5.35 -10.76
C GLY A 19 -4.38 -5.37 -9.29
N LEU A 20 -5.30 -4.48 -8.91
CA LEU A 20 -5.72 -4.27 -7.54
C LEU A 20 -7.13 -4.80 -7.30
N VAL A 21 -7.45 -5.09 -6.05
CA VAL A 21 -8.82 -5.37 -5.60
C VAL A 21 -9.54 -4.06 -5.25
N ILE A 22 -10.89 -4.10 -5.20
CA ILE A 22 -11.66 -2.95 -4.72
C ILE A 22 -11.51 -2.86 -3.20
N ASP A 23 -10.73 -1.88 -2.74
CA ASP A 23 -10.56 -1.63 -1.32
C ASP A 23 -10.38 -0.13 -1.05
N ALA A 24 -10.81 0.33 0.14
CA ALA A 24 -10.61 1.70 0.61
C ALA A 24 -9.13 2.00 0.95
N TYR A 25 -8.29 0.99 0.98
CA TYR A 25 -6.83 1.13 1.09
C TYR A 25 -6.26 1.99 -0.05
N PHE A 26 -6.82 1.90 -1.25
CA PHE A 26 -6.38 2.63 -2.44
C PHE A 26 -7.04 4.01 -2.57
N SER A 27 -6.50 4.87 -3.45
CA SER A 27 -6.79 6.30 -3.46
C SER A 27 -8.15 6.69 -4.08
N ALA A 28 -8.62 6.00 -5.13
CA ALA A 28 -9.73 6.47 -5.96
C ALA A 28 -11.03 6.73 -5.19
N THR A 29 -11.41 5.81 -4.31
CA THR A 29 -12.65 5.96 -3.51
C THR A 29 -12.56 7.10 -2.51
N LYS A 30 -11.37 7.35 -1.95
CA LYS A 30 -11.10 8.48 -1.05
C LYS A 30 -11.16 9.81 -1.79
N LEU A 31 -10.51 9.89 -2.95
CA LEU A 31 -10.55 11.09 -3.79
C LEU A 31 -11.98 11.39 -4.27
N GLN A 32 -12.71 10.37 -4.72
CA GLN A 32 -14.13 10.51 -5.08
C GLN A 32 -14.93 11.07 -3.91
N TRP A 33 -14.75 10.52 -2.71
CA TRP A 33 -15.44 10.97 -1.50
C TRP A 33 -15.13 12.43 -1.17
N LEU A 34 -13.86 12.83 -1.24
CA LEU A 34 -13.45 14.23 -1.01
C LEU A 34 -14.11 15.17 -2.01
N LEU A 35 -14.10 14.82 -3.30
CA LEU A 35 -14.70 15.64 -4.35
C LEU A 35 -16.22 15.77 -4.19
N ASP A 36 -16.89 14.75 -3.63
CA ASP A 36 -18.35 14.73 -3.45
C ASP A 36 -18.80 15.41 -2.15
N ASN A 37 -17.97 15.37 -1.09
CA ASN A 37 -18.38 15.79 0.25
C ASN A 37 -17.78 17.12 0.71
N VAL A 38 -16.67 17.57 0.11
CA VAL A 38 -16.12 18.90 0.41
C VAL A 38 -16.81 19.95 -0.46
N PRO A 39 -17.46 20.95 0.17
CA PRO A 39 -18.22 21.98 -0.57
C PRO A 39 -17.39 22.66 -1.66
N GLY A 40 -17.91 22.64 -2.89
CA GLY A 40 -17.26 23.27 -4.04
C GLY A 40 -16.06 22.51 -4.64
N ALA A 41 -15.55 21.46 -3.99
CA ALA A 41 -14.35 20.75 -4.43
C ALA A 41 -14.47 20.22 -5.87
N ARG A 42 -15.58 19.60 -6.21
CA ARG A 42 -15.81 19.06 -7.56
C ARG A 42 -15.81 20.15 -8.65
N ALA A 43 -16.41 21.31 -8.39
CA ALA A 43 -16.40 22.43 -9.31
C ALA A 43 -14.97 23.00 -9.46
N ARG A 44 -14.25 23.16 -8.37
CA ARG A 44 -12.84 23.61 -8.37
C ARG A 44 -11.95 22.63 -9.12
N ALA A 45 -12.12 21.32 -8.90
CA ALA A 45 -11.37 20.28 -9.60
C ALA A 45 -11.57 20.35 -11.12
N ARG A 46 -12.82 20.59 -11.59
CA ARG A 46 -13.11 20.75 -13.02
C ARG A 46 -12.50 22.00 -13.62
N ARG A 47 -12.27 23.06 -12.84
CA ARG A 47 -11.57 24.27 -13.27
C ARG A 47 -10.06 24.19 -13.18
N GLY A 48 -9.49 23.04 -12.71
CA GLY A 48 -8.06 22.87 -12.56
C GLY A 48 -7.46 23.60 -11.34
N GLU A 49 -8.28 23.94 -10.35
CA GLU A 49 -7.86 24.64 -9.13
C GLU A 49 -7.40 23.70 -8.01
N LEU A 50 -7.54 22.37 -8.21
CA LEU A 50 -7.14 21.34 -7.25
C LEU A 50 -6.17 20.38 -7.89
N ALA A 51 -5.20 19.94 -7.12
CA ALA A 51 -4.26 18.89 -7.45
C ALA A 51 -4.45 17.72 -6.49
N PHE A 52 -4.38 16.51 -7.01
CA PHE A 52 -4.33 15.26 -6.26
C PHE A 52 -2.92 14.68 -6.33
N GLY A 53 -2.51 13.98 -5.30
CA GLY A 53 -1.28 13.20 -5.31
C GLY A 53 -1.22 12.21 -4.16
N THR A 54 -0.40 11.21 -4.32
CA THR A 54 0.14 10.40 -3.24
C THR A 54 1.25 11.17 -2.52
N ILE A 55 1.81 10.64 -1.44
CA ILE A 55 2.81 11.35 -0.62
C ILE A 55 4.02 11.80 -1.44
N ASP A 56 4.46 11.02 -2.40
CA ASP A 56 5.55 11.37 -3.32
C ASP A 56 5.24 12.65 -4.11
N SER A 57 4.03 12.77 -4.66
CA SER A 57 3.61 13.99 -5.38
C SER A 57 3.63 15.21 -4.47
N TRP A 58 3.20 15.07 -3.22
CA TRP A 58 3.25 16.13 -2.24
C TRP A 58 4.68 16.54 -1.90
N LEU A 59 5.57 15.58 -1.72
CA LEU A 59 7.00 15.84 -1.46
C LEU A 59 7.65 16.53 -2.65
N ILE A 60 7.44 16.03 -3.87
CA ILE A 60 7.97 16.64 -5.11
C ILE A 60 7.48 18.08 -5.24
N TRP A 61 6.17 18.30 -5.05
CA TRP A 61 5.57 19.63 -5.10
C TRP A 61 6.26 20.61 -4.14
N ASN A 62 6.43 20.22 -2.88
CA ASN A 62 7.09 21.06 -1.88
C ASN A 62 8.58 21.24 -2.15
N LEU A 63 9.29 20.17 -2.49
CA LEU A 63 10.73 20.24 -2.78
C LEU A 63 11.05 21.10 -4.00
N THR A 64 10.14 21.18 -4.96
CA THR A 64 10.33 22.00 -6.18
C THR A 64 9.73 23.41 -6.09
N GLY A 65 9.24 23.83 -4.92
CA GLY A 65 8.58 25.13 -4.76
C GLY A 65 7.31 25.25 -5.61
N GLY A 66 6.53 24.17 -5.77
CA GLY A 66 5.29 24.15 -6.52
C GLY A 66 5.43 24.08 -8.05
N LYS A 67 6.62 23.76 -8.56
CA LYS A 67 6.89 23.74 -10.02
C LYS A 67 6.61 22.42 -10.69
N VAL A 68 6.67 21.30 -9.93
CA VAL A 68 6.49 19.94 -10.48
C VAL A 68 5.38 19.22 -9.73
N HIS A 69 4.34 18.84 -10.48
CA HIS A 69 3.24 17.97 -10.02
C HIS A 69 3.35 16.63 -10.72
N ALA A 70 4.05 15.69 -10.11
CA ALA A 70 4.38 14.39 -10.68
C ALA A 70 4.24 13.26 -9.65
N THR A 71 4.10 12.05 -10.14
CA THR A 71 4.16 10.77 -9.40
C THR A 71 4.87 9.74 -10.26
N ASP A 72 5.53 8.76 -9.64
CA ASP A 72 6.10 7.67 -10.43
C ASP A 72 5.08 6.54 -10.71
N VAL A 73 5.43 5.64 -11.64
CA VAL A 73 4.57 4.52 -12.01
C VAL A 73 4.24 3.58 -10.84
N SER A 74 5.15 3.43 -9.87
CA SER A 74 4.93 2.56 -8.72
C SER A 74 3.88 3.13 -7.77
N ASN A 75 3.96 4.41 -7.42
CA ASN A 75 2.95 5.12 -6.63
C ASN A 75 1.62 5.25 -7.39
N ALA A 76 1.65 5.60 -8.69
CA ALA A 76 0.46 5.66 -9.53
C ALA A 76 -0.31 4.34 -9.54
N SER A 77 0.40 3.20 -9.57
CA SER A 77 -0.21 1.87 -9.55
C SER A 77 -0.99 1.54 -8.26
N ARG A 78 -0.91 2.39 -7.21
CA ARG A 78 -1.63 2.22 -5.94
C ARG A 78 -2.94 3.00 -5.85
N THR A 79 -3.43 3.56 -6.95
CA THR A 79 -4.52 4.55 -6.92
C THR A 79 -5.89 4.03 -7.33
N LEU A 80 -6.01 2.86 -7.96
CA LEU A 80 -7.20 2.35 -8.70
C LEU A 80 -7.58 3.22 -9.92
N LEU A 81 -6.69 4.11 -10.37
CA LEU A 81 -6.92 5.01 -11.51
C LEU A 81 -5.93 4.78 -12.65
N PHE A 82 -4.89 4.01 -12.38
CA PHE A 82 -3.75 3.78 -13.24
C PHE A 82 -3.84 2.39 -13.90
N ASN A 83 -3.65 2.34 -15.21
CA ASN A 83 -3.62 1.10 -15.96
C ASN A 83 -2.19 0.54 -15.97
N VAL A 84 -1.98 -0.60 -15.33
CA VAL A 84 -0.64 -1.21 -15.19
C VAL A 84 -0.08 -1.76 -16.50
N HIS A 85 -0.93 -1.94 -17.52
CA HIS A 85 -0.49 -2.43 -18.84
C HIS A 85 -0.06 -1.30 -19.77
N THR A 86 -0.79 -0.17 -19.75
CA THR A 86 -0.48 1.01 -20.57
C THR A 86 0.45 2.00 -19.88
N LEU A 87 0.64 1.86 -18.56
CA LEU A 87 1.40 2.76 -17.69
C LEU A 87 0.90 4.22 -17.77
N GLN A 88 -0.42 4.38 -17.81
CA GLN A 88 -1.10 5.67 -17.89
C GLN A 88 -2.35 5.70 -17.01
N TRP A 89 -2.80 6.91 -16.69
CA TRP A 89 -4.12 7.11 -16.11
C TRP A 89 -5.19 6.59 -17.08
N ASP A 90 -6.12 5.76 -16.59
CA ASP A 90 -7.14 5.09 -17.41
C ASP A 90 -8.45 5.89 -17.42
N ASP A 91 -8.87 6.33 -18.62
CA ASP A 91 -10.08 7.16 -18.77
C ASP A 91 -11.38 6.46 -18.37
N GLU A 92 -11.45 5.13 -18.49
CA GLU A 92 -12.63 4.38 -18.05
C GLU A 92 -12.71 4.34 -16.52
N LEU A 93 -11.57 4.15 -15.84
CA LEU A 93 -11.50 4.23 -14.39
C LEU A 93 -11.80 5.66 -13.90
N LEU A 94 -11.27 6.69 -14.55
CA LEU A 94 -11.57 8.09 -14.22
C LEU A 94 -13.06 8.38 -14.33
N ARG A 95 -13.73 7.90 -15.37
CA ARG A 95 -15.19 8.01 -15.52
C ARG A 95 -15.93 7.23 -14.44
N LEU A 96 -15.51 6.00 -14.13
CA LEU A 96 -16.11 5.15 -13.10
C LEU A 96 -16.14 5.82 -11.73
N PHE A 97 -15.04 6.47 -11.37
CA PHE A 97 -14.89 7.21 -10.10
C PHE A 97 -15.29 8.69 -10.20
N ASN A 98 -15.70 9.16 -11.39
CA ASN A 98 -16.05 10.55 -11.67
C ASN A 98 -14.94 11.51 -11.21
N ILE A 99 -13.69 11.22 -11.57
CA ILE A 99 -12.50 12.01 -11.22
C ILE A 99 -12.06 12.78 -12.48
N PRO A 100 -11.96 14.13 -12.42
CA PRO A 100 -11.44 14.92 -13.52
C PRO A 100 -9.95 14.62 -13.73
N ARG A 101 -9.53 14.37 -14.97
CA ARG A 101 -8.11 14.08 -15.30
C ARG A 101 -7.18 15.22 -14.88
N GLY A 102 -7.64 16.47 -14.94
CA GLY A 102 -6.83 17.66 -14.62
C GLY A 102 -6.35 17.77 -13.18
N VAL A 103 -6.87 16.96 -12.24
CA VAL A 103 -6.38 16.92 -10.86
C VAL A 103 -5.18 15.99 -10.68
N LEU A 104 -4.90 15.11 -11.66
CA LEU A 104 -3.91 14.05 -11.52
C LEU A 104 -2.51 14.54 -11.87
N PRO A 105 -1.47 14.06 -11.16
CA PRO A 105 -0.08 14.38 -11.47
C PRO A 105 0.37 13.76 -12.80
N GLN A 106 1.43 14.30 -13.37
CA GLN A 106 2.14 13.66 -14.46
C GLN A 106 2.76 12.36 -13.98
N VAL A 107 2.56 11.27 -14.72
CA VAL A 107 3.21 9.99 -14.44
C VAL A 107 4.61 9.99 -15.03
N VAL A 108 5.60 9.68 -14.21
CA VAL A 108 7.01 9.62 -14.59
C VAL A 108 7.62 8.24 -14.27
N GLN A 109 8.79 7.97 -14.78
CA GLN A 109 9.57 6.77 -14.44
C GLN A 109 10.06 6.86 -12.98
N SER A 110 10.31 5.71 -12.35
CA SER A 110 10.84 5.66 -10.98
C SER A 110 12.29 6.16 -10.90
N SER A 111 13.08 5.98 -11.97
CA SER A 111 14.48 6.43 -12.06
C SER A 111 14.68 7.34 -13.27
N GLY A 112 15.10 8.56 -13.02
CA GLY A 112 15.33 9.62 -14.01
C GLY A 112 15.11 11.00 -13.40
N VAL A 113 15.79 12.02 -13.88
CA VAL A 113 15.65 13.37 -13.36
C VAL A 113 14.28 13.93 -13.74
N LEU A 114 13.43 14.18 -12.75
CA LEU A 114 12.09 14.73 -12.93
C LEU A 114 11.98 16.23 -12.59
N GLY A 115 12.99 16.76 -11.96
CA GLY A 115 13.05 18.17 -11.56
C GLY A 115 14.22 18.42 -10.62
N THR A 116 14.31 19.65 -10.12
CA THR A 116 15.30 20.04 -9.12
C THR A 116 14.62 20.68 -7.92
N THR A 117 15.21 20.51 -6.75
CA THR A 117 14.72 21.17 -5.53
C THR A 117 14.84 22.68 -5.63
N ASP A 118 14.00 23.40 -4.89
CA ASP A 118 14.19 24.82 -4.68
C ASP A 118 15.49 25.04 -3.89
N ALA A 119 16.37 25.89 -4.43
CA ALA A 119 17.65 26.19 -3.80
C ALA A 119 17.52 26.83 -2.40
N ALA A 120 16.39 27.46 -2.11
CA ALA A 120 16.12 28.04 -0.79
C ALA A 120 16.04 26.98 0.32
N LEU A 121 15.73 25.72 0.00
CA LEU A 121 15.60 24.64 0.97
C LEU A 121 16.97 24.11 1.45
N PHE A 122 17.94 24.02 0.52
CA PHE A 122 19.22 23.34 0.77
C PHE A 122 20.45 24.20 0.42
N GLY A 123 20.25 25.48 0.09
CA GLY A 123 21.32 26.36 -0.37
C GLY A 123 21.76 26.12 -1.82
N THR A 124 21.30 25.06 -2.45
CA THR A 124 21.57 24.70 -3.85
C THR A 124 20.43 23.90 -4.45
N ALA A 125 20.32 23.90 -5.78
CA ALA A 125 19.35 23.08 -6.49
C ALA A 125 19.88 21.64 -6.63
N ILE A 126 19.16 20.67 -6.06
CA ILE A 126 19.51 19.25 -6.09
C ILE A 126 18.59 18.51 -7.05
N PRO A 127 19.10 17.72 -8.02
CA PRO A 127 18.26 16.91 -8.91
C PRO A 127 17.44 15.88 -8.13
N ILE A 128 16.13 15.80 -8.43
CA ILE A 128 15.26 14.72 -7.95
C ILE A 128 15.27 13.65 -9.04
N ALA A 129 15.99 12.55 -8.79
CA ALA A 129 16.28 11.55 -9.81
C ALA A 129 15.76 10.15 -9.49
N GLY A 130 15.10 9.97 -8.36
CA GLY A 130 14.51 8.70 -7.97
C GLY A 130 13.24 8.91 -7.15
N VAL A 131 12.16 8.22 -7.53
CA VAL A 131 10.88 8.21 -6.82
C VAL A 131 10.29 6.82 -6.91
N ALA A 132 9.88 6.26 -5.78
CA ALA A 132 9.19 4.98 -5.74
C ALA A 132 8.32 4.89 -4.47
N GLY A 133 7.28 4.07 -4.52
CA GLY A 133 6.56 3.67 -3.31
C GLY A 133 7.53 2.96 -2.34
N ASP A 134 7.32 3.12 -1.03
CA ASP A 134 8.22 2.58 0.00
C ASP A 134 8.44 1.07 -0.12
N GLN A 135 7.41 0.31 -0.43
CA GLN A 135 7.48 -1.14 -0.59
C GLN A 135 8.26 -1.53 -1.85
N GLN A 136 8.09 -0.78 -2.94
CA GLN A 136 8.80 -0.94 -4.19
C GLN A 136 10.28 -0.54 -4.04
N ALA A 137 10.54 0.57 -3.36
CA ALA A 137 11.89 1.01 -3.02
C ALA A 137 12.62 -0.03 -2.16
N ALA A 138 11.93 -0.63 -1.17
CA ALA A 138 12.48 -1.72 -0.37
C ALA A 138 12.78 -2.96 -1.20
N THR A 139 11.92 -3.32 -2.16
CA THR A 139 12.15 -4.46 -3.06
C THR A 139 13.39 -4.24 -3.92
N PHE A 140 13.56 -3.04 -4.45
CA PHE A 140 14.76 -2.63 -5.19
C PHE A 140 15.99 -2.61 -4.29
N GLY A 141 15.89 -2.00 -3.08
CA GLY A 141 16.99 -1.88 -2.13
C GLY A 141 17.48 -3.23 -1.57
N GLN A 142 16.60 -4.24 -1.51
CA GLN A 142 16.96 -5.63 -1.18
C GLN A 142 17.47 -6.41 -2.39
N ALA A 143 17.76 -5.73 -3.51
CA ALA A 143 18.28 -6.33 -4.74
C ALA A 143 17.40 -7.45 -5.33
N CYS A 144 16.08 -7.37 -5.15
CA CYS A 144 15.14 -8.35 -5.72
C CYS A 144 14.94 -8.12 -7.22
N PHE A 145 16.00 -8.19 -8.02
CA PHE A 145 16.02 -7.80 -9.43
C PHE A 145 15.57 -8.92 -10.39
N ALA A 146 15.66 -10.17 -9.99
CA ALA A 146 15.28 -11.29 -10.83
C ALA A 146 13.86 -11.79 -10.50
N PRO A 147 13.10 -12.31 -11.50
CA PRO A 147 11.81 -12.95 -11.24
C PRO A 147 11.92 -14.06 -10.20
N GLY A 148 10.96 -14.11 -9.28
CA GLY A 148 10.92 -15.04 -8.15
C GLY A 148 11.64 -14.55 -6.89
N MET A 149 12.48 -13.52 -6.97
CA MET A 149 13.05 -12.90 -5.77
C MET A 149 12.00 -12.09 -5.04
N ALA A 150 11.97 -12.22 -3.72
CA ALA A 150 10.97 -11.57 -2.87
C ALA A 150 11.64 -10.92 -1.65
N LYS A 151 11.03 -9.85 -1.17
CA LYS A 151 11.29 -9.27 0.14
C LYS A 151 10.04 -9.33 0.99
N ASN A 152 10.20 -9.39 2.31
CA ASN A 152 9.11 -9.17 3.25
C ASN A 152 9.52 -8.08 4.24
N THR A 153 8.69 -7.06 4.37
CA THR A 153 8.85 -6.01 5.37
C THR A 153 8.03 -6.37 6.60
N TYR A 154 8.69 -6.52 7.73
CA TYR A 154 8.05 -6.68 9.04
C TYR A 154 8.04 -5.33 9.75
N GLY A 155 6.87 -4.71 9.85
CA GLY A 155 6.65 -3.43 10.53
C GLY A 155 5.35 -3.46 11.31
N THR A 156 4.56 -2.39 11.25
CA THR A 156 3.18 -2.35 11.78
C THR A 156 2.34 -3.49 11.21
N GLY A 157 2.43 -3.70 9.89
CA GLY A 157 1.98 -4.87 9.17
C GLY A 157 3.15 -5.60 8.51
N CYS A 158 2.87 -6.67 7.77
CA CYS A 158 3.83 -7.35 6.91
C CYS A 158 3.44 -7.15 5.45
N PHE A 159 4.44 -6.81 4.62
CA PHE A 159 4.24 -6.59 3.20
C PHE A 159 5.30 -7.35 2.40
N MET A 160 4.85 -8.42 1.75
CA MET A 160 5.68 -9.23 0.87
C MET A 160 5.50 -8.78 -0.57
N LEU A 161 6.60 -8.48 -1.26
CA LEU A 161 6.61 -8.25 -2.70
C LEU A 161 7.54 -9.26 -3.36
N MET A 162 7.04 -9.90 -4.43
CA MET A 162 7.81 -10.81 -5.26
C MET A 162 7.90 -10.24 -6.68
N ASN A 163 9.10 -10.08 -7.18
CA ASN A 163 9.36 -9.66 -8.57
C ASN A 163 8.83 -10.73 -9.55
N THR A 164 8.00 -10.32 -10.51
CA THR A 164 7.44 -11.19 -11.56
C THR A 164 8.08 -10.94 -12.93
N GLY A 165 9.12 -10.11 -12.99
CA GLY A 165 9.77 -9.72 -14.24
C GLY A 165 9.03 -8.60 -14.97
N THR A 166 8.97 -8.68 -16.29
CA THR A 166 8.42 -7.62 -17.15
C THR A 166 6.95 -7.80 -17.53
N ALA A 167 6.26 -8.74 -16.89
CA ALA A 167 4.86 -9.02 -17.13
C ALA A 167 4.01 -8.74 -15.88
N ALA A 168 2.89 -8.07 -16.05
CA ALA A 168 1.88 -7.93 -15.02
C ALA A 168 1.14 -9.27 -14.86
N VAL A 169 1.55 -10.07 -13.88
CA VAL A 169 0.98 -11.41 -13.64
C VAL A 169 -0.27 -11.29 -12.78
N PRO A 170 -1.44 -11.75 -13.24
CA PRO A 170 -2.64 -11.76 -12.41
C PRO A 170 -2.56 -12.87 -11.35
N SER A 171 -2.90 -12.57 -10.12
CA SER A 171 -2.97 -13.56 -9.05
C SER A 171 -4.31 -14.28 -9.01
N ARG A 172 -4.27 -15.63 -8.88
CA ARG A 172 -5.46 -16.46 -8.62
C ARG A 172 -5.83 -16.52 -7.13
N ASN A 173 -4.94 -16.05 -6.26
CA ASN A 173 -5.07 -16.09 -4.80
C ASN A 173 -5.27 -14.68 -4.20
N LYS A 174 -5.86 -13.77 -4.98
CA LYS A 174 -6.17 -12.39 -4.55
C LYS A 174 -4.96 -11.58 -4.05
N LEU A 175 -3.73 -11.94 -4.45
CA LEU A 175 -2.59 -11.04 -4.30
C LEU A 175 -2.74 -9.88 -5.28
N LEU A 176 -2.14 -8.76 -4.95
CA LEU A 176 -2.13 -7.60 -5.83
C LEU A 176 -1.04 -7.75 -6.90
N THR A 177 -1.31 -7.23 -8.10
CA THR A 177 -0.28 -6.96 -9.09
C THR A 177 0.03 -5.47 -9.07
N THR A 178 1.30 -5.11 -8.98
CA THR A 178 1.73 -3.72 -8.90
C THR A 178 2.95 -3.48 -9.77
N VAL A 179 3.18 -2.23 -10.19
CA VAL A 179 4.44 -1.87 -10.81
C VAL A 179 5.52 -1.82 -9.73
N GLY A 180 6.60 -2.54 -9.92
CA GLY A 180 7.77 -2.51 -9.03
C GLY A 180 8.60 -1.24 -9.23
N TRP A 181 9.08 -1.01 -10.44
CA TRP A 181 9.80 0.20 -10.85
C TRP A 181 9.87 0.32 -12.37
N GLN A 182 10.21 1.51 -12.82
CA GLN A 182 10.55 1.77 -14.21
C GLN A 182 11.81 2.63 -14.30
N GLY A 183 12.79 2.18 -15.08
CA GLY A 183 14.01 2.91 -15.35
C GLY A 183 13.89 3.84 -16.57
N PRO A 184 14.97 4.62 -16.86
CA PRO A 184 15.00 5.49 -18.01
C PRO A 184 14.96 4.71 -19.34
N PRO A 185 14.47 5.31 -20.43
CA PRO A 185 14.43 4.67 -21.73
C PRO A 185 15.79 4.10 -22.14
N GLY A 186 15.79 2.84 -22.62
CA GLY A 186 16.99 2.17 -23.09
C GLY A 186 17.85 1.47 -22.03
N LEU A 187 17.64 1.73 -20.74
CA LEU A 187 18.44 1.13 -19.67
C LEU A 187 17.67 0.11 -18.82
N ALA A 188 16.40 0.31 -18.57
CA ALA A 188 15.60 -0.57 -17.74
C ALA A 188 14.20 -0.76 -18.30
N ARG A 189 13.72 -1.99 -18.17
CA ARG A 189 12.32 -2.33 -18.45
C ARG A 189 11.47 -2.07 -17.21
N THR A 190 10.17 -1.94 -17.40
CA THR A 190 9.22 -1.95 -16.28
C THR A 190 9.27 -3.31 -15.60
N ALA A 191 9.52 -3.33 -14.29
CA ALA A 191 9.39 -4.51 -13.47
C ALA A 191 8.03 -4.51 -12.77
N TYR A 192 7.44 -5.69 -12.62
CA TYR A 192 6.19 -5.90 -11.90
C TYR A 192 6.40 -6.77 -10.68
N CYS A 193 5.51 -6.66 -9.71
CA CYS A 193 5.52 -7.48 -8.51
C CYS A 193 4.13 -8.02 -8.21
N LEU A 194 4.08 -9.22 -7.61
CA LEU A 194 2.95 -9.66 -6.81
C LEU A 194 3.15 -9.19 -5.38
N GLU A 195 2.07 -8.74 -4.75
CA GLU A 195 2.10 -8.23 -3.37
C GLU A 195 1.04 -8.92 -2.50
N GLY A 196 1.47 -9.39 -1.33
CA GLY A 196 0.61 -9.80 -0.23
C GLY A 196 0.81 -8.88 0.96
N GLY A 197 -0.28 -8.29 1.46
CA GLY A 197 -0.26 -7.40 2.61
C GLY A 197 -1.03 -7.99 3.79
N VAL A 198 -0.38 -8.08 4.95
CA VAL A 198 -0.97 -8.40 6.25
C VAL A 198 -0.97 -7.14 7.09
N PHE A 199 -2.16 -6.64 7.46
CA PHE A 199 -2.28 -5.31 8.06
C PHE A 199 -1.76 -5.21 9.49
N MET A 200 -1.75 -6.34 10.21
CA MET A 200 -1.42 -6.40 11.63
C MET A 200 -0.29 -7.39 11.90
N ALA A 201 0.90 -6.87 12.18
CA ALA A 201 2.07 -7.65 12.61
C ALA A 201 2.65 -7.04 13.90
N GLY A 202 3.67 -6.21 13.83
CA GLY A 202 4.22 -5.51 15.00
C GLY A 202 3.18 -4.70 15.77
N ALA A 203 2.13 -4.22 15.10
CA ALA A 203 1.00 -3.58 15.78
C ALA A 203 0.26 -4.52 16.75
N THR A 204 0.28 -5.84 16.51
CA THR A 204 -0.25 -6.82 17.46
C THR A 204 0.55 -6.82 18.74
N ILE A 205 1.87 -6.74 18.66
CA ILE A 205 2.76 -6.68 19.82
C ILE A 205 2.60 -5.34 20.55
N GLN A 206 2.46 -4.23 19.81
CA GLN A 206 2.13 -2.93 20.40
C GLN A 206 0.80 -2.98 21.17
N TRP A 207 -0.20 -3.65 20.63
CA TRP A 207 -1.49 -3.82 21.31
C TRP A 207 -1.36 -4.64 22.59
N LEU A 208 -0.54 -5.70 22.64
CA LEU A 208 -0.24 -6.43 23.89
C LEU A 208 0.41 -5.51 24.93
N ARG A 209 1.27 -4.57 24.49
CA ARG A 209 1.94 -3.60 25.35
C ARG A 209 1.00 -2.48 25.82
N ASP A 210 0.42 -1.77 24.86
CA ASP A 210 -0.28 -0.49 25.13
C ASP A 210 -1.77 -0.69 25.46
N GLY A 211 -2.41 -1.66 24.81
CA GLY A 211 -3.84 -1.97 25.00
C GLY A 211 -4.10 -2.91 26.16
N LEU A 212 -3.39 -4.02 26.23
CA LEU A 212 -3.56 -5.03 27.28
C LEU A 212 -2.59 -4.89 28.46
N GLN A 213 -1.51 -4.13 28.31
CA GLN A 213 -0.46 -3.94 29.34
C GLN A 213 0.13 -5.27 29.85
N MET A 214 0.23 -6.25 28.96
CA MET A 214 0.73 -7.59 29.27
C MET A 214 2.26 -7.65 29.26
N ILE A 215 2.91 -6.72 28.57
CA ILE A 215 4.36 -6.54 28.46
C ILE A 215 4.68 -5.05 28.59
N GLN A 216 5.90 -4.71 28.99
CA GLN A 216 6.38 -3.33 29.14
C GLN A 216 7.11 -2.86 27.88
N SER A 217 7.78 -3.79 27.20
CA SER A 217 8.54 -3.55 25.96
C SER A 217 8.30 -4.66 24.96
N ALA A 218 8.47 -4.38 23.66
CA ALA A 218 8.25 -5.38 22.62
C ALA A 218 9.15 -6.63 22.77
N PRO A 219 10.45 -6.53 23.14
CA PRO A 219 11.28 -7.72 23.34
C PRO A 219 10.80 -8.69 24.43
N GLU A 220 10.06 -8.20 25.43
CA GLU A 220 9.53 -9.08 26.50
C GLU A 220 8.55 -10.12 25.99
N VAL A 221 7.93 -9.92 24.82
CA VAL A 221 6.95 -10.88 24.27
C VAL A 221 7.60 -12.24 24.00
N GLU A 222 8.87 -12.28 23.56
CA GLU A 222 9.60 -13.51 23.30
C GLU A 222 9.82 -14.31 24.59
N ALA A 223 10.33 -13.64 25.64
CA ALA A 223 10.55 -14.28 26.94
C ALA A 223 9.22 -14.78 27.55
N LEU A 224 8.14 -13.99 27.43
CA LEU A 224 6.82 -14.36 27.93
C LEU A 224 6.25 -15.57 27.18
N ALA A 225 6.33 -15.57 25.85
CA ALA A 225 5.86 -16.66 25.00
C ALA A 225 6.69 -17.96 25.22
N GLY A 226 7.97 -17.83 25.56
CA GLY A 226 8.86 -18.95 25.87
C GLY A 226 8.55 -19.68 27.19
N LEU A 227 7.68 -19.15 28.03
CA LEU A 227 7.25 -19.80 29.29
C LEU A 227 6.31 -20.99 29.08
N VAL A 228 5.79 -21.17 27.86
CA VAL A 228 4.86 -22.24 27.52
C VAL A 228 5.35 -22.97 26.27
N PRO A 229 5.13 -24.30 26.17
CA PRO A 229 5.61 -25.10 25.04
C PRO A 229 4.84 -24.84 23.73
N ASP A 230 3.58 -24.42 23.84
CA ASP A 230 2.66 -24.15 22.72
C ASP A 230 1.63 -23.10 23.12
N THR A 231 0.65 -22.81 22.26
CA THR A 231 -0.42 -21.86 22.53
C THR A 231 -1.51 -22.39 23.45
N GLY A 232 -1.49 -23.68 23.81
CA GLY A 232 -2.59 -24.34 24.56
C GLY A 232 -3.93 -24.25 23.83
N ASP A 233 -3.92 -24.43 22.51
CA ASP A 233 -5.06 -24.28 21.59
C ASP A 233 -5.69 -22.88 21.59
N VAL A 234 -4.95 -21.86 22.02
CA VAL A 234 -5.38 -20.46 21.88
C VAL A 234 -4.93 -19.92 20.54
N TYR A 235 -5.84 -19.35 19.79
CA TYR A 235 -5.60 -18.74 18.49
C TYR A 235 -5.99 -17.26 18.52
N LEU A 236 -5.11 -16.41 18.02
CA LEU A 236 -5.38 -15.00 17.80
C LEU A 236 -5.53 -14.72 16.30
N VAL A 237 -6.64 -14.10 15.92
CA VAL A 237 -6.79 -13.47 14.61
C VAL A 237 -6.65 -11.96 14.78
N PRO A 238 -5.51 -11.34 14.42
CA PRO A 238 -5.26 -9.93 14.71
C PRO A 238 -5.89 -8.99 13.67
N ALA A 239 -7.17 -9.18 13.35
CA ALA A 239 -7.91 -8.40 12.36
C ALA A 239 -8.40 -7.04 12.93
N PHE A 240 -7.55 -6.29 13.66
CA PHE A 240 -7.95 -5.03 14.30
C PHE A 240 -8.34 -3.94 13.29
N ALA A 241 -7.76 -3.98 12.09
CA ALA A 241 -8.07 -3.10 10.97
C ALA A 241 -8.68 -3.86 9.77
N GLY A 242 -9.29 -5.02 10.01
CA GLY A 242 -9.72 -5.93 8.96
C GLY A 242 -8.60 -6.88 8.53
N LEU A 243 -8.90 -7.77 7.58
CA LEU A 243 -7.96 -8.67 6.94
C LEU A 243 -7.53 -8.12 5.58
N GLY A 244 -6.23 -8.20 5.30
CA GLY A 244 -5.63 -7.93 3.99
C GLY A 244 -5.67 -9.15 3.09
N ALA A 245 -4.60 -9.36 2.31
CA ALA A 245 -4.48 -10.52 1.44
C ALA A 245 -4.48 -11.84 2.27
N PRO A 246 -5.14 -12.91 1.80
CA PRO A 246 -5.91 -13.03 0.56
C PRO A 246 -7.40 -12.71 0.72
N ASP A 247 -7.86 -12.40 1.92
CA ASP A 247 -9.30 -12.31 2.25
C ASP A 247 -9.94 -11.00 1.80
N TRP A 248 -9.24 -9.87 2.03
CA TRP A 248 -9.71 -8.51 1.76
C TRP A 248 -11.04 -8.20 2.44
N ASP A 249 -11.15 -8.64 3.73
CA ASP A 249 -12.31 -8.39 4.56
C ASP A 249 -12.06 -7.21 5.53
N GLY A 250 -12.52 -6.03 5.16
CA GLY A 250 -12.44 -4.82 5.99
C GLY A 250 -13.38 -4.83 7.21
N TYR A 251 -14.31 -5.79 7.30
CA TYR A 251 -15.24 -5.95 8.42
C TYR A 251 -14.78 -6.97 9.46
N ALA A 252 -13.80 -7.80 9.14
CA ALA A 252 -13.19 -8.70 10.12
C ALA A 252 -12.67 -7.91 11.33
N ARG A 253 -12.76 -8.53 12.50
CA ARG A 253 -12.26 -7.95 13.76
C ARG A 253 -11.38 -8.92 14.49
N GLY A 254 -10.49 -8.40 15.33
CA GLY A 254 -9.62 -9.18 16.20
C GLY A 254 -10.40 -10.17 17.03
N THR A 255 -9.94 -11.42 17.09
CA THR A 255 -10.63 -12.51 17.77
C THR A 255 -9.63 -13.40 18.50
N LEU A 256 -9.92 -13.75 19.75
CA LEU A 256 -9.23 -14.79 20.52
C LEU A 256 -10.15 -16.00 20.67
N LEU A 257 -9.64 -17.18 20.32
CA LEU A 257 -10.37 -18.46 20.39
C LEU A 257 -9.63 -19.46 21.26
N GLY A 258 -10.34 -20.50 21.75
CA GLY A 258 -9.73 -21.64 22.43
C GLY A 258 -9.34 -21.41 23.89
N MET A 259 -9.66 -20.26 24.48
CA MET A 259 -9.31 -19.96 25.87
C MET A 259 -10.03 -20.88 26.87
N THR A 260 -9.29 -21.40 27.83
CA THR A 260 -9.78 -22.16 28.98
C THR A 260 -9.37 -21.45 30.30
N ARG A 261 -9.80 -22.00 31.44
CA ARG A 261 -9.36 -21.50 32.74
C ARG A 261 -7.84 -21.61 32.95
N GLY A 262 -7.17 -22.51 32.24
CA GLY A 262 -5.71 -22.68 32.27
C GLY A 262 -4.93 -21.73 31.37
N THR A 263 -5.62 -20.96 30.52
CA THR A 263 -4.97 -20.01 29.63
C THR A 263 -4.34 -18.87 30.43
N THR A 264 -3.08 -18.61 30.18
CA THR A 264 -2.29 -17.56 30.81
C THR A 264 -1.89 -16.49 29.79
N ARG A 265 -1.35 -15.37 30.27
CA ARG A 265 -0.79 -14.32 29.40
C ARG A 265 0.33 -14.86 28.48
N ALA A 266 1.05 -15.93 28.89
CA ALA A 266 2.10 -16.55 28.08
C ALA A 266 1.52 -17.24 26.85
N HIS A 267 0.40 -17.94 26.98
CA HIS A 267 -0.32 -18.54 25.84
C HIS A 267 -0.82 -17.48 24.86
N ILE A 268 -1.34 -16.34 25.36
CA ILE A 268 -1.80 -15.23 24.51
C ILE A 268 -0.62 -14.57 23.79
N ALA A 269 0.50 -14.34 24.47
CA ALA A 269 1.71 -13.78 23.86
C ALA A 269 2.25 -14.70 22.75
N ARG A 270 2.26 -16.01 23.00
CA ARG A 270 2.66 -17.01 22.02
C ARG A 270 1.71 -17.05 20.83
N ALA A 271 0.40 -17.09 21.07
CA ALA A 271 -0.60 -17.02 20.01
C ALA A 271 -0.48 -15.74 19.16
N ALA A 272 -0.10 -14.62 19.77
CA ALA A 272 0.15 -13.37 19.03
C ALA A 272 1.36 -13.44 18.11
N LEU A 273 2.45 -14.08 18.55
CA LEU A 273 3.64 -14.30 17.71
C LEU A 273 3.36 -15.29 16.58
N GLU A 274 2.63 -16.36 16.86
CA GLU A 274 2.27 -17.38 15.85
C GLU A 274 1.20 -16.85 14.84
N ALA A 275 0.42 -15.84 15.21
CA ALA A 275 -0.53 -15.20 14.33
C ALA A 275 0.10 -14.26 13.28
N ILE A 276 1.33 -13.80 13.53
CA ILE A 276 2.10 -12.92 12.61
C ILE A 276 2.78 -13.76 11.55
#